data_ff4e14af0763943565214c0925452fab
#
_entry.id   ff4e14af0763943565214c0925452fab
#
_cell.length_a   1.000
_cell.length_b   1.000
_cell.length_c   1.000
_cell.angle_alpha   90.00
_cell.angle_beta   90.00
_cell.angle_gamma   90.00
#
_symmetry.space_group_name_H-M   'P 1'
#
loop_
_entity.id
_entity.type
_entity.pdbx_description
1 polymer ?
#
loop_
_entity_poly.entity_id
_entity_poly.type
_entity_poly.pdbx_seq_one_letter_code
_entity_poly.pdbx_strand_id
1 'polypeptide(L)'
;MDDLLIKDALIVTCDGSHSIIENGVMSVSQGKITALEQSDTRAAENLNAKKIVSANGNIVMPGLINMHCHAADSLFRGLVENLPLEEWLGRVWIAEKAILTPETTYLGSVLGLAENLL
;
A
#
# COMPACT_ATOMS: atom_id res chain seq x y z
N MET A 1 24.52 -11.52 1.48
CA MET A 1 24.25 -10.28 0.72
C MET A 1 22.79 -10.31 0.38
N ASP A 2 22.04 -9.39 0.94
CA ASP A 2 20.59 -9.29 0.76
C ASP A 2 20.22 -8.71 -0.62
N ASP A 3 18.94 -8.75 -0.95
CA ASP A 3 18.49 -8.24 -2.26
C ASP A 3 18.27 -6.73 -2.23
N LEU A 4 17.77 -6.21 -1.10
CA LEU A 4 17.46 -4.79 -0.92
C LEU A 4 17.80 -4.34 0.49
N LEU A 5 18.40 -3.15 0.61
CA LEU A 5 18.59 -2.43 1.86
C LEU A 5 17.97 -1.03 1.74
N ILE A 6 17.05 -0.72 2.62
CA ILE A 6 16.45 0.61 2.76
C ILE A 6 17.08 1.27 3.97
N LYS A 7 17.57 2.50 3.80
CA LYS A 7 18.22 3.32 4.85
C LYS A 7 17.48 4.63 5.06
N ASP A 8 17.83 5.31 6.14
CA ASP A 8 17.35 6.67 6.47
C ASP A 8 15.81 6.73 6.51
N ALA A 9 15.18 5.70 7.06
CA ALA A 9 13.73 5.55 7.12
C ALA A 9 13.18 5.82 8.53
N LEU A 10 11.96 6.37 8.59
CA LEU A 10 11.12 6.26 9.77
C LEU A 10 10.32 4.95 9.64
N ILE A 11 10.76 3.89 10.31
CA ILE A 11 10.11 2.58 10.19
C ILE A 11 9.00 2.45 11.23
N VAL A 12 7.78 2.19 10.78
CA VAL A 12 6.62 1.88 11.62
C VAL A 12 6.28 0.41 11.45
N THR A 13 6.53 -0.40 12.48
CA THR A 13 6.44 -1.86 12.36
C THR A 13 5.02 -2.38 12.24
N CYS A 14 4.05 -1.69 12.82
CA CYS A 14 2.64 -2.10 12.89
C CYS A 14 2.45 -3.54 13.41
N ASP A 15 3.40 -4.05 14.16
CA ASP A 15 3.32 -5.34 14.85
C ASP A 15 2.71 -5.20 16.26
N GLY A 16 2.68 -6.27 17.02
CA GLY A 16 2.13 -6.25 18.38
C GLY A 16 2.85 -5.32 19.36
N SER A 17 4.08 -4.90 19.05
CA SER A 17 4.87 -3.95 19.84
C SER A 17 4.63 -2.49 19.45
N HIS A 18 4.05 -2.24 18.28
CA HIS A 18 3.84 -0.90 17.71
C HIS A 18 5.11 -0.04 17.69
N SER A 19 6.25 -0.65 17.39
CA SER A 19 7.55 0.02 17.44
C SER A 19 7.69 1.04 16.31
N ILE A 20 8.35 2.16 16.66
CA ILE A 20 8.80 3.17 15.69
C ILE A 20 10.32 3.23 15.77
N ILE A 21 10.99 3.03 14.63
CA ILE A 21 12.45 3.06 14.51
C ILE A 21 12.81 4.32 13.72
N GLU A 22 13.32 5.33 14.42
CA GLU A 22 13.84 6.54 13.79
C GLU A 22 15.19 6.26 13.14
N ASN A 23 15.45 6.88 11.99
CA ASN A 23 16.66 6.64 11.22
C ASN A 23 16.93 5.13 11.03
N GLY A 24 15.86 4.42 10.65
CA GLY A 24 15.85 2.98 10.56
C GLY A 24 16.50 2.45 9.29
N VAL A 25 16.95 1.20 9.39
CA VAL A 25 17.49 0.41 8.29
C VAL A 25 16.70 -0.89 8.19
N MET A 26 16.23 -1.23 6.98
CA MET A 26 15.52 -2.47 6.70
C MET A 26 16.23 -3.26 5.62
N SER A 27 16.53 -4.52 5.90
CA SER A 27 17.08 -5.45 4.92
C SER A 27 16.05 -6.46 4.45
N VAL A 28 16.06 -6.79 3.17
CA VAL A 28 15.15 -7.75 2.54
C VAL A 28 15.95 -8.75 1.72
N SER A 29 15.64 -10.04 1.88
CA SER A 29 16.19 -11.13 1.08
C SER A 29 15.10 -12.14 0.74
N GLN A 30 15.05 -12.55 -0.52
CA GLN A 30 14.06 -13.52 -1.02
C GLN A 30 12.60 -13.12 -0.67
N GLY A 31 12.28 -11.84 -0.78
CA GLY A 31 10.94 -11.30 -0.49
C GLY A 31 10.56 -11.25 1.01
N LYS A 32 11.52 -11.47 1.91
CA LYS A 32 11.30 -11.41 3.37
C LYS A 32 12.18 -10.35 4.00
N ILE A 33 11.66 -9.66 5.01
CA ILE A 33 12.44 -8.78 5.87
C ILE A 33 13.37 -9.65 6.71
N THR A 34 14.68 -9.39 6.62
CA THR A 34 15.72 -10.14 7.33
C THR A 34 16.31 -9.38 8.50
N ALA A 35 16.24 -8.05 8.47
CA ALA A 35 16.65 -7.19 9.57
C ALA A 35 15.83 -5.89 9.61
N LEU A 36 15.58 -5.41 10.82
CA LEU A 36 15.07 -4.08 11.14
C LEU A 36 15.95 -3.53 12.26
N GLU A 37 16.71 -2.49 11.97
CA GLU A 37 17.70 -1.94 12.90
C GLU A 37 17.64 -0.41 12.92
N GLN A 38 18.13 0.17 13.98
CA GLN A 38 18.46 1.59 14.00
C GLN A 38 19.85 1.76 13.37
N SER A 39 20.07 2.80 12.58
CA SER A 39 21.28 2.91 11.72
C SER A 39 22.58 3.07 12.47
N ASP A 40 22.53 3.48 13.76
CA ASP A 40 23.68 3.63 14.64
C ASP A 40 24.06 2.33 15.38
N THR A 41 23.36 1.23 15.10
CA THR A 41 23.69 -0.08 15.69
C THR A 41 24.81 -0.77 14.95
N ARG A 42 25.61 -1.55 15.68
CA ARG A 42 26.64 -2.40 15.09
C ARG A 42 26.08 -3.46 14.14
N ALA A 43 24.82 -3.86 14.34
CA ALA A 43 24.11 -4.77 13.45
C ALA A 43 23.86 -4.11 12.09
N ALA A 44 23.42 -2.86 12.09
CA ALA A 44 23.17 -2.10 10.87
C ALA A 44 24.42 -1.86 10.02
N GLU A 45 25.57 -1.64 10.65
CA GLU A 45 26.86 -1.45 9.96
C GLU A 45 27.29 -2.65 9.09
N ASN A 46 26.86 -3.85 9.46
CA ASN A 46 27.21 -5.09 8.75
C ASN A 46 26.18 -5.45 7.65
N LEU A 47 25.09 -4.70 7.50
CA LEU A 47 24.09 -4.96 6.48
C LEU A 47 24.60 -4.53 5.10
N ASN A 48 24.45 -5.42 4.12
CA ASN A 48 24.83 -5.15 2.74
C ASN A 48 23.87 -5.84 1.78
N ALA A 49 23.53 -5.15 0.69
CA ALA A 49 22.58 -5.65 -0.29
C ALA A 49 22.98 -5.31 -1.73
N LYS A 50 22.40 -6.04 -2.69
CA LYS A 50 22.56 -5.79 -4.13
C LYS A 50 22.05 -4.41 -4.53
N LYS A 51 20.96 -3.95 -3.89
CA LYS A 51 20.35 -2.65 -4.10
C LYS A 51 20.21 -1.91 -2.77
N ILE A 52 20.66 -0.67 -2.74
CA ILE A 52 20.54 0.21 -1.57
C ILE A 52 19.70 1.43 -1.97
N VAL A 53 18.68 1.74 -1.15
CA VAL A 53 17.76 2.87 -1.35
C VAL A 53 17.74 3.69 -0.08
N SER A 54 17.92 5.01 -0.20
CA SER A 54 17.64 5.93 0.91
C SER A 54 16.17 6.33 0.88
N ALA A 55 15.48 6.18 2.00
CA ALA A 55 14.12 6.65 2.18
C ALA A 55 14.06 8.17 2.43
N ASN A 56 15.21 8.83 2.65
CA ASN A 56 15.30 10.29 2.89
C ASN A 56 14.35 10.78 3.99
N GLY A 57 14.21 10.03 5.08
CA GLY A 57 13.30 10.34 6.17
C GLY A 57 11.83 10.00 5.92
N ASN A 58 11.49 9.42 4.78
CA ASN A 58 10.13 8.96 4.54
C ASN A 58 9.76 7.76 5.41
N ILE A 59 8.45 7.58 5.58
CA ILE A 59 7.89 6.47 6.34
C ILE A 59 7.99 5.18 5.53
N VAL A 60 8.47 4.12 6.19
CA VAL A 60 8.41 2.73 5.72
C VAL A 60 7.52 1.95 6.67
N MET A 61 6.44 1.41 6.17
CA MET A 61 5.45 0.66 6.95
C MET A 61 4.86 -0.47 6.10
N PRO A 62 4.19 -1.47 6.71
CA PRO A 62 3.44 -2.46 5.96
C PRO A 62 2.42 -1.80 5.04
N GLY A 63 2.20 -2.39 3.87
CA GLY A 63 1.17 -1.92 2.94
C GLY A 63 -0.20 -1.91 3.60
N LEU A 64 -1.01 -0.92 3.26
CA LEU A 64 -2.37 -0.80 3.77
C LEU A 64 -3.26 -1.92 3.23
N ILE A 65 -4.12 -2.47 4.09
CA ILE A 65 -5.09 -3.49 3.71
C ILE A 65 -6.44 -2.80 3.52
N ASN A 66 -6.92 -2.79 2.28
CA ASN A 66 -8.24 -2.26 1.98
C ASN A 66 -9.31 -3.33 2.26
N MET A 67 -10.07 -3.15 3.33
CA MET A 67 -11.12 -4.08 3.76
C MET A 67 -12.51 -3.74 3.20
N HIS A 68 -12.65 -2.61 2.48
CA HIS A 68 -13.91 -2.18 1.88
C HIS A 68 -13.62 -1.51 0.54
N CYS A 69 -14.03 -2.14 -0.55
CA CYS A 69 -13.79 -1.62 -1.89
C CYS A 69 -14.95 -1.98 -2.84
N HIS A 70 -15.39 -1.00 -3.58
CA HIS A 70 -16.32 -1.15 -4.71
C HIS A 70 -15.51 -1.15 -6.01
N ALA A 71 -14.70 -2.17 -6.20
CA ALA A 71 -13.68 -2.19 -7.26
C ALA A 71 -14.27 -1.99 -8.67
N ALA A 72 -15.42 -2.62 -8.97
CA ALA A 72 -16.09 -2.48 -10.27
C ALA A 72 -16.56 -1.04 -10.54
N ASP A 73 -16.91 -0.31 -9.49
CA ASP A 73 -17.42 1.07 -9.57
C ASP A 73 -16.32 2.09 -9.90
N SER A 74 -15.07 1.64 -10.03
CA SER A 74 -13.98 2.46 -10.57
C SER A 74 -14.31 3.05 -11.95
N LEU A 75 -15.21 2.42 -12.70
CA LEU A 75 -15.75 2.95 -13.96
C LEU A 75 -16.66 4.19 -13.77
N PHE A 76 -17.19 4.39 -12.58
CA PHE A 76 -18.13 5.46 -12.27
C PHE A 76 -17.49 6.65 -11.56
N ARG A 77 -16.16 6.71 -11.55
CA ARG A 77 -15.41 7.79 -10.90
C ARG A 77 -15.89 9.17 -11.40
N GLY A 78 -16.21 10.04 -10.45
CA GLY A 78 -16.73 11.38 -10.75
C GLY A 78 -18.21 11.44 -11.10
N LEU A 79 -18.94 10.31 -11.11
CA LEU A 79 -20.37 10.29 -11.39
C LEU A 79 -21.19 10.95 -10.26
N VAL A 80 -20.80 10.71 -9.03
CA VAL A 80 -21.49 11.19 -7.83
C VAL A 80 -20.50 11.62 -6.76
N GLU A 81 -20.67 12.86 -6.27
CA GLU A 81 -19.84 13.43 -5.22
C GLU A 81 -20.71 14.21 -4.22
N ASN A 82 -20.29 14.21 -2.96
CA ASN A 82 -20.86 15.02 -1.88
C ASN A 82 -22.37 14.83 -1.67
N LEU A 83 -22.88 13.61 -1.78
CA LEU A 83 -24.27 13.27 -1.54
C LEU A 83 -24.46 12.50 -0.23
N PRO A 84 -25.64 12.65 0.44
CA PRO A 84 -26.05 11.72 1.48
C PRO A 84 -26.11 10.27 0.95
N LEU A 85 -25.93 9.30 1.84
CA LEU A 85 -25.80 7.88 1.48
C LEU A 85 -26.97 7.36 0.64
N GLU A 86 -28.19 7.66 1.02
CA GLU A 86 -29.39 7.18 0.32
C GLU A 86 -29.48 7.72 -1.10
N GLU A 87 -29.16 9.00 -1.28
CA GLU A 87 -29.16 9.63 -2.60
C GLU A 87 -28.02 9.11 -3.46
N TRP A 88 -26.82 8.92 -2.86
CA TRP A 88 -25.68 8.33 -3.50
C TRP A 88 -25.99 6.91 -4.00
N LEU A 89 -26.53 6.04 -3.14
CA LEU A 89 -26.95 4.68 -3.49
C LEU A 89 -27.94 4.66 -4.64
N GLY A 90 -28.95 5.54 -4.60
CA GLY A 90 -29.96 5.62 -5.66
C GLY A 90 -29.35 5.90 -7.03
N ARG A 91 -28.34 6.76 -7.11
CA ARG A 91 -27.66 7.10 -8.37
C ARG A 91 -26.71 6.01 -8.83
N VAL A 92 -25.92 5.46 -7.92
CA VAL A 92 -24.95 4.42 -8.22
C VAL A 92 -25.66 3.15 -8.72
N TRP A 93 -26.74 2.70 -8.07
CA TRP A 93 -27.48 1.52 -8.51
C TRP A 93 -28.10 1.68 -9.90
N ILE A 94 -28.50 2.90 -10.29
CA ILE A 94 -28.99 3.15 -11.65
C ILE A 94 -27.82 2.95 -12.66
N ALA A 95 -26.64 3.48 -12.36
CA ALA A 95 -25.47 3.34 -13.19
C ALA A 95 -25.00 1.89 -13.29
N GLU A 96 -24.94 1.19 -12.16
CA GLU A 96 -24.59 -0.24 -12.12
C GLU A 96 -25.51 -1.09 -13.01
N LYS A 97 -26.82 -0.91 -12.88
CA LYS A 97 -27.80 -1.63 -13.71
C LYS A 97 -27.68 -1.33 -15.20
N ALA A 98 -27.24 -0.13 -15.55
CA ALA A 98 -27.12 0.27 -16.95
C ALA A 98 -25.80 -0.17 -17.61
N ILE A 99 -24.72 -0.28 -16.82
CA ILE A 99 -23.35 -0.40 -17.33
C ILE A 99 -22.69 -1.75 -16.96
N LEU A 100 -23.00 -2.30 -15.77
CA LEU A 100 -22.32 -3.51 -15.33
C LEU A 100 -22.80 -4.76 -16.08
N THR A 101 -21.88 -5.33 -16.79
CA THR A 101 -21.91 -6.68 -17.39
C THR A 101 -20.77 -7.49 -16.77
N PRO A 102 -20.68 -8.79 -16.97
CA PRO A 102 -19.51 -9.56 -16.51
C PRO A 102 -18.18 -8.98 -17.02
N GLU A 103 -18.15 -8.50 -18.26
CA GLU A 103 -16.95 -7.90 -18.86
C GLU A 103 -16.61 -6.54 -18.22
N THR A 104 -17.55 -5.61 -18.13
CA THR A 104 -17.30 -4.29 -17.54
C THR A 104 -17.03 -4.37 -16.05
N THR A 105 -17.65 -5.31 -15.32
CA THR A 105 -17.32 -5.61 -13.92
C THR A 105 -15.85 -6.05 -13.80
N TYR A 106 -15.40 -6.96 -14.67
CA TYR A 106 -14.00 -7.37 -14.69
C TYR A 106 -13.06 -6.20 -14.98
N LEU A 107 -13.33 -5.41 -16.02
CA LEU A 107 -12.48 -4.26 -16.38
C LEU A 107 -12.42 -3.19 -15.28
N GLY A 108 -13.56 -2.84 -14.69
CA GLY A 108 -13.61 -1.90 -13.57
C GLY A 108 -12.87 -2.39 -12.34
N SER A 109 -13.00 -3.70 -12.04
CA SER A 109 -12.27 -4.32 -10.93
C SER A 109 -10.76 -4.34 -11.18
N VAL A 110 -10.31 -4.66 -12.39
CA VAL A 110 -8.88 -4.61 -12.75
C VAL A 110 -8.33 -3.19 -12.58
N LEU A 111 -9.06 -2.18 -13.03
CA LEU A 111 -8.67 -0.78 -12.85
C LEU A 111 -8.54 -0.41 -11.37
N GLY A 112 -9.57 -0.67 -10.57
CA GLY A 112 -9.57 -0.33 -9.14
C GLY A 112 -8.50 -1.09 -8.36
N LEU A 113 -8.27 -2.37 -8.67
CA LEU A 113 -7.24 -3.18 -8.02
C LEU A 113 -5.83 -2.76 -8.44
N ALA A 114 -5.62 -2.37 -9.70
CA ALA A 114 -4.33 -1.86 -10.15
C ALA A 114 -3.93 -0.59 -9.39
N GLU A 115 -4.89 0.32 -9.14
CA GLU A 115 -4.63 1.53 -8.36
C GLU A 115 -4.34 1.26 -6.87
N ASN A 116 -4.88 0.18 -6.31
CA ASN A 116 -4.53 -0.24 -4.94
C ASN A 116 -3.10 -0.80 -4.81
N LEU A 117 -2.41 -1.08 -5.92
CA LEU A 117 -1.03 -1.56 -5.95
C LEU A 117 0.00 -0.45 -6.16
N LEU A 118 -0.43 0.77 -6.47
CA LEU A 118 0.42 1.94 -6.71
C LEU A 118 0.59 2.78 -5.44
#